data_b13c130014f682e664d02ef30fc303dd
#
_entry.id   b13c130014f682e664d02ef30fc303dd
#
_cell.length_a   1.000
_cell.length_b   1.000
_cell.length_c   1.000
_cell.angle_alpha   90.00
_cell.angle_beta   90.00
_cell.angle_gamma   90.00
#
_symmetry.space_group_name_H-M   'P 1'
#
loop_
_entity.id
_entity.type
_entity.pdbx_description
1 polymer ?
#
loop_
_entity_poly.entity_id
_entity_poly.type
_entity_poly.pdbx_seq_one_letter_code
_entity_poly.pdbx_strand_id
1 'polypeptide(L)'
;MNREPTIYVAGPMRGFENYNYPAFDRCARVLRGQGWIVINPAELDREAGKPMADPMAFSPDTNYEDHEFMRKALLRDVVAICEECTAIYMMSNWEKSKGANAELALAKALGLDIYYEAPLPKVKKELK
;
A
#
# COMPACT_ATOMS: atom_id res chain seq x y z
N MET A 1 6.14 3.55 25.24
CA MET A 1 6.11 4.82 24.50
C MET A 1 4.97 4.82 23.51
N ASN A 2 4.19 5.87 23.52
CA ASN A 2 3.03 5.94 22.65
C ASN A 2 3.40 6.52 21.30
N ARG A 3 3.03 5.81 20.26
CA ARG A 3 3.15 6.33 18.91
C ARG A 3 1.86 7.02 18.54
N GLU A 4 1.98 8.07 17.75
CA GLU A 4 0.79 8.66 17.17
C GLU A 4 0.16 7.69 16.18
N PRO A 5 -1.16 7.76 16.01
CA PRO A 5 -1.83 6.81 15.10
C PRO A 5 -1.33 6.99 13.68
N THR A 6 -0.51 6.05 13.26
CA THR A 6 0.12 6.06 11.94
C THR A 6 -0.23 4.77 11.23
N ILE A 7 -0.77 4.90 10.03
CA ILE A 7 -1.24 3.75 9.28
C ILE A 7 -0.50 3.65 7.93
N TYR A 8 -0.11 2.44 7.60
CA TYR A 8 0.53 2.13 6.33
C TYR A 8 -0.51 1.60 5.36
N VAL A 9 -0.50 2.09 4.13
CA VAL A 9 -1.43 1.63 3.11
C VAL A 9 -0.75 0.56 2.26
N ALA A 10 -1.32 -0.64 2.25
CA ALA A 10 -0.77 -1.76 1.49
C ALA A 10 -1.76 -2.21 0.42
N GLY A 11 -1.25 -2.49 -0.76
CA GLY A 11 -2.11 -2.94 -1.84
C GLY A 11 -1.30 -3.24 -3.10
N PRO A 12 -2.00 -3.60 -4.17
CA PRO A 12 -1.31 -3.99 -5.40
C PRO A 12 -0.87 -2.77 -6.19
N MET A 13 0.33 -2.85 -6.75
CA MET A 13 0.86 -1.83 -7.65
C MET A 13 1.20 -2.42 -9.00
N ARG A 14 1.95 -3.52 -9.00
CA ARG A 14 2.40 -4.14 -10.24
C ARG A 14 1.22 -4.64 -11.04
N GLY A 15 1.27 -4.38 -12.35
CA GLY A 15 0.22 -4.83 -13.23
C GLY A 15 -1.01 -3.95 -13.26
N PHE A 16 -1.02 -2.89 -12.47
CA PHE A 16 -2.11 -1.92 -12.49
C PHE A 16 -1.66 -0.66 -13.21
N GLU A 17 -2.61 -0.01 -13.86
CA GLU A 17 -2.35 1.24 -14.55
C GLU A 17 -1.75 2.24 -13.57
N ASN A 18 -0.69 2.92 -13.98
CA ASN A 18 0.02 3.91 -13.16
C ASN A 18 0.41 3.34 -11.81
N TYR A 19 0.76 2.03 -11.77
CA TYR A 19 1.12 1.34 -10.54
C TYR A 19 0.08 1.49 -9.45
N ASN A 20 -1.17 1.73 -9.84
CA ASN A 20 -2.28 1.90 -8.91
C ASN A 20 -2.10 3.11 -7.98
N TYR A 21 -1.21 4.02 -8.30
CA TYR A 21 -0.96 5.18 -7.47
C TYR A 21 -2.22 6.00 -7.19
N PRO A 22 -3.11 6.22 -8.17
CA PRO A 22 -4.33 6.99 -7.86
C PRO A 22 -5.17 6.36 -6.75
N ALA A 23 -5.26 5.03 -6.70
CA ALA A 23 -6.03 4.37 -5.66
C ALA A 23 -5.34 4.54 -4.30
N PHE A 24 -4.00 4.41 -4.26
CA PHE A 24 -3.25 4.64 -3.05
C PHE A 24 -3.46 6.07 -2.53
N ASP A 25 -3.43 7.04 -3.43
CA ASP A 25 -3.61 8.44 -3.05
C ASP A 25 -5.01 8.70 -2.52
N ARG A 26 -6.03 8.07 -3.11
CA ARG A 26 -7.40 8.21 -2.60
C ARG A 26 -7.52 7.65 -1.20
N CYS A 27 -6.95 6.48 -0.97
CA CYS A 27 -6.98 5.88 0.36
C CYS A 27 -6.28 6.77 1.38
N ALA A 28 -5.11 7.30 1.00
CA ALA A 28 -4.36 8.16 1.91
C ALA A 28 -5.18 9.40 2.27
N ARG A 29 -5.84 9.99 1.28
CA ARG A 29 -6.64 11.18 1.52
C ARG A 29 -7.78 10.91 2.48
N VAL A 30 -8.49 9.80 2.29
CA VAL A 30 -9.60 9.43 3.16
C VAL A 30 -9.11 9.18 4.58
N LEU A 31 -8.03 8.43 4.71
CA LEU A 31 -7.50 8.10 6.03
C LEU A 31 -6.99 9.34 6.75
N ARG A 32 -6.33 10.25 6.03
CA ARG A 32 -5.89 11.51 6.62
C ARG A 32 -7.07 12.34 7.09
N GLY A 33 -8.16 12.31 6.33
CA GLY A 33 -9.38 12.99 6.74
C GLY A 33 -9.99 12.42 8.00
N GLN A 34 -9.66 11.17 8.33
CA GLN A 34 -10.13 10.54 9.56
C GLN A 34 -9.16 10.71 10.71
N GLY A 35 -8.07 11.45 10.53
CA GLY A 35 -7.15 11.76 11.60
C GLY A 35 -5.89 10.93 11.65
N TRP A 36 -5.69 10.03 10.68
CA TRP A 36 -4.48 9.21 10.65
C TRP A 36 -3.30 9.98 10.07
N ILE A 37 -2.11 9.70 10.62
CA ILE A 37 -0.88 9.97 9.90
C ILE A 37 -0.71 8.80 8.94
N VAL A 38 -0.51 9.06 7.66
CA VAL A 38 -0.52 8.00 6.65
C VAL A 38 0.82 7.86 5.98
N ILE A 39 1.32 6.62 5.96
CA ILE A 39 2.49 6.27 5.16
C ILE A 39 1.94 5.69 3.86
N ASN A 40 2.11 6.42 2.77
CA ASN A 40 1.60 6.04 1.45
C ASN A 40 2.78 5.68 0.55
N PRO A 41 2.93 4.38 0.21
CA PRO A 41 4.09 3.98 -0.62
C PRO A 41 4.14 4.68 -1.97
N ALA A 42 3.00 5.08 -2.52
CA ALA A 42 3.00 5.81 -3.79
C ALA A 42 3.72 7.15 -3.64
N GLU A 43 3.50 7.84 -2.51
CA GLU A 43 4.22 9.08 -2.24
C GLU A 43 5.70 8.83 -2.06
N LEU A 44 6.05 7.76 -1.35
CA LEU A 44 7.45 7.43 -1.13
C LEU A 44 8.16 7.09 -2.44
N ASP A 45 7.48 6.39 -3.34
CA ASP A 45 8.04 6.08 -4.65
C ASP A 45 8.31 7.34 -5.44
N ARG A 46 7.37 8.29 -5.42
CA ARG A 46 7.56 9.54 -6.14
C ARG A 46 8.70 10.35 -5.55
N GLU A 47 8.82 10.36 -4.22
CA GLU A 47 9.92 11.06 -3.57
C GLU A 47 11.26 10.43 -3.87
N ALA A 48 11.29 9.12 -4.09
CA ALA A 48 12.53 8.42 -4.43
C ALA A 48 12.91 8.60 -5.89
N GLY A 49 12.10 9.32 -6.65
CA GLY A 49 12.45 9.61 -8.05
C GLY A 49 11.94 8.59 -9.04
N LYS A 50 11.07 7.68 -8.61
CA LYS A 50 10.45 6.75 -9.57
C LYS A 50 9.40 7.52 -10.35
N PRO A 51 9.55 7.71 -11.63
CA PRO A 51 8.52 8.41 -12.39
C PRO A 51 7.26 7.57 -12.42
N MET A 52 6.13 8.24 -12.57
CA MET A 52 4.89 7.55 -12.82
C MET A 52 5.09 6.86 -14.15
N ALA A 53 5.22 5.58 -14.14
CA ALA A 53 5.64 4.86 -15.33
C ALA A 53 4.57 4.88 -16.40
N ASP A 54 5.01 4.86 -17.62
CA ASP A 54 4.16 4.52 -18.74
C ASP A 54 3.72 3.07 -18.53
N PRO A 55 2.43 2.81 -18.36
CA PRO A 55 1.99 1.43 -18.12
C PRO A 55 2.41 0.48 -19.23
N MET A 56 2.59 1.01 -20.44
CA MET A 56 2.99 0.18 -21.57
C MET A 56 4.45 -0.19 -21.53
N ALA A 57 5.23 0.52 -20.75
CA ALA A 57 6.64 0.22 -20.59
C ALA A 57 6.90 -0.87 -19.58
N PHE A 58 5.90 -1.17 -18.77
CA PHE A 58 6.08 -2.15 -17.72
C PHE A 58 5.89 -3.55 -18.27
N SER A 59 6.82 -4.41 -17.97
CA SER A 59 6.74 -5.81 -18.36
C SER A 59 6.75 -6.69 -17.14
N PRO A 60 5.88 -7.70 -17.10
CA PRO A 60 5.97 -8.66 -15.99
C PRO A 60 7.27 -9.44 -15.99
N ASP A 61 7.93 -9.49 -17.13
CA ASP A 61 9.25 -10.11 -17.22
C ASP A 61 10.29 -9.08 -16.85
N THR A 62 10.08 -8.39 -15.76
CA THR A 62 10.87 -7.25 -15.38
C THR A 62 12.34 -7.48 -15.58
N ASN A 63 12.99 -6.44 -16.06
CA ASN A 63 14.41 -6.47 -16.20
C ASN A 63 15.06 -6.31 -14.82
N TYR A 64 16.35 -6.37 -14.82
CA TYR A 64 17.13 -6.29 -13.60
C TYR A 64 16.85 -5.01 -12.82
N GLU A 65 16.71 -3.91 -13.54
CA GLU A 65 16.51 -2.62 -12.88
C GLU A 65 15.20 -2.56 -12.12
N ASP A 66 14.12 -3.08 -12.73
CA ASP A 66 12.83 -3.13 -12.03
C ASP A 66 12.92 -3.96 -10.78
N HIS A 67 13.61 -5.11 -10.85
CA HIS A 67 13.75 -6.00 -9.72
C HIS A 67 14.50 -5.30 -8.59
N GLU A 68 15.58 -4.62 -8.92
CA GLU A 68 16.36 -3.91 -7.92
C GLU A 68 15.55 -2.78 -7.28
N PHE A 69 14.78 -2.05 -8.10
CA PHE A 69 13.93 -1.01 -7.55
C PHE A 69 12.92 -1.60 -6.56
N MET A 70 12.33 -2.74 -6.91
CA MET A 70 11.34 -3.36 -6.04
C MET A 70 11.94 -3.79 -4.70
N ARG A 71 13.18 -4.30 -4.71
CA ARG A 71 13.83 -4.68 -3.48
C ARG A 71 14.04 -3.49 -2.56
N LYS A 72 14.49 -2.38 -3.13
CA LYS A 72 14.73 -1.16 -2.36
C LYS A 72 13.43 -0.57 -1.83
N ALA A 73 12.39 -0.60 -2.66
CA ALA A 73 11.10 -0.06 -2.25
C ALA A 73 10.53 -0.89 -1.10
N LEU A 74 10.59 -2.20 -1.19
CA LEU A 74 10.07 -3.05 -0.12
C LEU A 74 10.84 -2.84 1.17
N LEU A 75 12.16 -2.72 1.09
CA LEU A 75 12.96 -2.45 2.28
C LEU A 75 12.54 -1.15 2.95
N ARG A 76 12.38 -0.09 2.15
CA ARG A 76 11.93 1.20 2.67
C ARG A 76 10.58 1.08 3.35
N ASP A 77 9.66 0.36 2.71
CA ASP A 77 8.31 0.20 3.25
C ASP A 77 8.33 -0.58 4.55
N VAL A 78 9.13 -1.64 4.62
CA VAL A 78 9.24 -2.46 5.82
C VAL A 78 9.82 -1.65 6.97
N VAL A 79 10.82 -0.82 6.69
CA VAL A 79 11.40 0.04 7.72
C VAL A 79 10.34 1.00 8.25
N ALA A 80 9.56 1.61 7.38
CA ALA A 80 8.52 2.53 7.82
C ALA A 80 7.48 1.84 8.69
N ILE A 81 7.08 0.63 8.31
CA ILE A 81 6.11 -0.13 9.10
C ILE A 81 6.68 -0.41 10.48
N CYS A 82 7.93 -0.86 10.54
CA CYS A 82 8.55 -1.22 11.81
C CYS A 82 8.75 -0.03 12.72
N GLU A 83 9.16 1.09 12.15
CA GLU A 83 9.58 2.22 12.98
C GLU A 83 8.44 3.17 13.32
N GLU A 84 7.44 3.29 12.46
CA GLU A 84 6.49 4.37 12.61
C GLU A 84 5.04 3.94 12.78
N CYS A 85 4.66 2.78 12.26
CA CYS A 85 3.24 2.50 12.12
C CYS A 85 2.64 1.83 13.34
N THR A 86 1.37 2.15 13.60
CA THR A 86 0.55 1.48 14.60
C THR A 86 -0.52 0.61 13.96
N ALA A 87 -0.71 0.75 12.65
CA ALA A 87 -1.77 0.04 11.93
C ALA A 87 -1.39 -0.15 10.48
N ILE A 88 -2.07 -1.07 9.83
CA ILE A 88 -1.95 -1.29 8.39
C ILE A 88 -3.35 -1.33 7.78
N TYR A 89 -3.50 -0.75 6.60
CA TYR A 89 -4.75 -0.74 5.85
C TYR A 89 -4.56 -1.51 4.55
N MET A 90 -5.29 -2.60 4.41
CA MET A 90 -5.17 -3.48 3.25
C MET A 90 -6.20 -3.08 2.21
N MET A 91 -5.72 -2.59 1.07
CA MET A 91 -6.58 -2.17 -0.03
C MET A 91 -7.19 -3.38 -0.73
N SER A 92 -8.27 -3.15 -1.47
CA SER A 92 -8.86 -4.20 -2.29
C SER A 92 -7.82 -4.84 -3.20
N ASN A 93 -7.92 -6.14 -3.39
CA ASN A 93 -7.04 -6.92 -4.25
C ASN A 93 -5.62 -7.07 -3.69
N TRP A 94 -5.45 -6.78 -2.42
CA TRP A 94 -4.13 -6.93 -1.79
C TRP A 94 -3.61 -8.37 -1.90
N GLU A 95 -4.52 -9.34 -1.96
CA GLU A 95 -4.13 -10.76 -2.00
C GLU A 95 -3.29 -11.09 -3.22
N LYS A 96 -3.42 -10.28 -4.26
CA LYS A 96 -2.69 -10.49 -5.51
C LYS A 96 -1.29 -9.92 -5.48
N SER A 97 -0.94 -9.19 -4.43
CA SER A 97 0.35 -8.51 -4.34
C SER A 97 1.25 -9.24 -3.37
N LYS A 98 2.40 -9.70 -3.87
CA LYS A 98 3.37 -10.35 -2.99
C LYS A 98 3.91 -9.39 -1.95
N GLY A 99 4.13 -8.13 -2.33
CA GLY A 99 4.59 -7.13 -1.39
C GLY A 99 3.59 -6.87 -0.30
N ALA A 100 2.31 -6.71 -0.68
CA ALA A 100 1.27 -6.46 0.32
C ALA A 100 1.12 -7.64 1.28
N ASN A 101 1.24 -8.86 0.76
CA ASN A 101 1.20 -10.04 1.62
C ASN A 101 2.35 -10.05 2.63
N ALA A 102 3.55 -9.68 2.19
CA ALA A 102 4.70 -9.61 3.08
C ALA A 102 4.49 -8.54 4.15
N GLU A 103 3.93 -7.41 3.75
CA GLU A 103 3.69 -6.32 4.67
C GLU A 103 2.63 -6.68 5.70
N LEU A 104 1.59 -7.40 5.27
CA LEU A 104 0.57 -7.88 6.20
C LEU A 104 1.16 -8.85 7.21
N ALA A 105 1.99 -9.78 6.75
CA ALA A 105 2.62 -10.73 7.65
C ALA A 105 3.48 -10.02 8.68
N LEU A 106 4.20 -9.00 8.26
CA LEU A 106 4.99 -8.19 9.17
C LEU A 106 4.12 -7.48 10.19
N ALA A 107 3.03 -6.87 9.72
CA ALA A 107 2.12 -6.17 10.62
C ALA A 107 1.56 -7.11 11.68
N LYS A 108 1.21 -8.32 11.28
CA LYS A 108 0.72 -9.32 12.23
C LYS A 108 1.80 -9.68 13.24
N ALA A 109 3.02 -9.86 12.78
CA ALA A 109 4.12 -10.21 13.68
C ALA A 109 4.39 -9.10 14.69
N LEU A 110 4.18 -7.85 14.29
CA LEU A 110 4.39 -6.71 15.17
C LEU A 110 3.18 -6.39 16.05
N GLY A 111 2.06 -7.06 15.83
CA GLY A 111 0.86 -6.82 16.61
C GLY A 111 0.14 -5.52 16.27
N LEU A 112 0.33 -5.05 15.04
CA LEU A 112 -0.35 -3.83 14.61
C LEU A 112 -1.83 -4.08 14.39
N ASP A 113 -2.63 -3.01 14.49
CA ASP A 113 -4.03 -3.08 14.13
C ASP A 113 -4.16 -3.25 12.62
N ILE A 114 -5.06 -4.10 12.18
CA ILE A 114 -5.21 -4.41 10.77
C ILE A 114 -6.61 -4.03 10.32
N TYR A 115 -6.68 -3.22 9.27
CA TYR A 115 -7.93 -2.80 8.68
C TYR A 115 -7.96 -3.24 7.22
N TYR A 116 -9.13 -3.55 6.72
CA TYR A 116 -9.32 -3.96 5.34
C TYR A 116 -10.29 -3.03 4.66
N GLU A 117 -9.98 -2.73 3.40
CA GLU A 117 -10.90 -1.95 2.61
C GLU A 117 -12.15 -2.79 2.36
N ALA A 118 -13.29 -2.26 2.78
CA ALA A 118 -14.52 -2.99 2.59
C ALA A 118 -14.89 -2.96 1.12
N PRO A 119 -15.38 -4.08 0.59
CA PRO A 119 -15.89 -4.04 -0.76
C PRO A 119 -17.03 -3.04 -0.85
N LEU A 120 -17.24 -2.48 -2.02
CA LEU A 120 -18.36 -1.60 -2.23
C LEU A 120 -19.63 -2.34 -1.85
N PRO A 121 -20.55 -1.69 -1.14
CA PRO A 121 -21.79 -2.35 -0.78
C PRO A 121 -22.52 -2.76 -2.03
N LYS A 122 -23.05 -3.95 -2.03
CA LYS A 122 -23.92 -4.36 -3.09
C LYS A 122 -25.22 -3.60 -3.00
N VAL A 123 -25.73 -3.36 -4.17
CA VAL A 123 -27.08 -2.80 -4.16
C VAL A 123 -27.89 -3.74 -3.30
N LYS A 124 -28.51 -3.15 -2.38
CA LYS A 124 -29.04 -3.96 -1.43
C LYS A 124 -30.18 -4.55 -1.72
N LYS A 125 -30.07 -5.37 -1.92
CA LYS A 125 -30.83 -6.03 -2.09
C LYS A 125 -31.26 -6.46 -1.02
N GLU A 126 -31.09 -6.34 -0.47
CA GLU A 126 -31.30 -6.81 0.47
C GLU A 126 -31.54 -6.21 1.38
N LEU A 127 -31.82 -5.62 1.33
CA LEU A 127 -32.00 -5.16 2.29
C LEU A 127 -33.13 -5.39 2.68
N LYS A 128 -33.42 -5.78 2.50
CA LYS A 128 -34.25 -6.01 2.87
C LYS A 128 -34.55 -6.00 3.31
#